data_91559f627aaaadf97b1a76e89d9bf0eb
#
_entry.id   91559f627aaaadf97b1a76e89d9bf0eb
#
_cell.length_a   1.000
_cell.length_b   1.000
_cell.length_c   1.000
_cell.angle_alpha   90.00
_cell.angle_beta   90.00
_cell.angle_gamma   90.00
#
_symmetry.space_group_name_H-M   'P 1'
#
loop_
_entity.id
_entity.type
_entity.pdbx_description
1 polymer ?
#
loop_
_entity_poly.entity_id
_entity_poly.type
_entity_poly.pdbx_seq_one_letter_code
_entity_poly.pdbx_strand_id
1 'polypeptide(L)'
;MRLLRSILYRLYAIYDKACPLRYFIQKIRLYYAKNVICRSGSRFANTVFEGDNLVHKRSLLVDSYLSRHSYIAFDCRLFGARIGKFCSIGPRVYTGFSNHPTDTFVSTFLAFYKDTRKVFGYSYYTGLQPGFEMYRKTASGYLVDIGHDVWIGADVKIMDGVSIGNGAVVAAGAVVT
;
A
#
# COMPACT_ATOMS: atom_id res chain seq x y z
N MET A 1 12.96 -28.53 8.46
CA MET A 1 12.70 -27.22 7.86
C MET A 1 11.36 -27.09 7.12
N ARG A 2 10.93 -28.05 6.28
CA ARG A 2 9.62 -28.01 5.58
C ARG A 2 8.41 -28.05 6.54
N LEU A 3 8.49 -28.84 7.61
CA LEU A 3 7.42 -28.98 8.61
C LEU A 3 7.18 -27.66 9.38
N LEU A 4 8.26 -26.98 9.78
CA LEU A 4 8.18 -25.68 10.47
C LEU A 4 7.54 -24.59 9.60
N ARG A 5 7.87 -24.58 8.30
CA ARG A 5 7.25 -23.64 7.33
C ARG A 5 5.76 -23.92 7.16
N SER A 6 5.35 -25.21 7.10
CA SER A 6 3.94 -25.59 7.02
C SER A 6 3.18 -25.19 8.27
N ILE A 7 3.77 -25.35 9.46
CA ILE A 7 3.17 -24.94 10.73
C ILE A 7 3.05 -23.41 10.81
N LEU A 8 4.09 -22.66 10.46
CA LEU A 8 4.06 -21.21 10.43
C LEU A 8 3.03 -20.67 9.42
N TYR A 9 2.91 -21.31 8.25
CA TYR A 9 1.90 -20.93 7.25
C TYR A 9 0.47 -21.22 7.74
N ARG A 10 0.27 -22.36 8.43
CA ARG A 10 -1.02 -22.69 9.06
C ARG A 10 -1.35 -21.77 10.23
N LEU A 11 -0.37 -21.43 11.06
CA LEU A 11 -0.54 -20.44 12.14
C LEU A 11 -0.83 -19.04 11.59
N TYR A 12 -0.17 -18.65 10.51
CA TYR A 12 -0.47 -17.39 9.80
C TYR A 12 -1.88 -17.40 9.20
N ALA A 13 -2.32 -18.50 8.59
CA ALA A 13 -3.67 -18.65 8.06
C ALA A 13 -4.76 -18.70 9.17
N ILE A 14 -4.45 -19.27 10.34
CA ILE A 14 -5.30 -19.24 11.53
C ILE A 14 -5.34 -17.82 12.11
N TYR A 15 -4.20 -17.14 12.18
CA TYR A 15 -4.08 -15.74 12.60
C TYR A 15 -4.86 -14.81 11.67
N ASP A 16 -4.81 -15.02 10.36
CA ASP A 16 -5.59 -14.27 9.36
C ASP A 16 -7.10 -14.56 9.47
N LYS A 17 -7.48 -15.80 9.81
CA LYS A 17 -8.89 -16.15 10.11
C LYS A 17 -9.39 -15.58 11.45
N ALA A 18 -8.54 -15.42 12.46
CA ALA A 18 -8.87 -14.73 13.70
C ALA A 18 -8.94 -13.20 13.55
N CYS A 19 -8.51 -12.68 12.42
CA CYS A 19 -8.42 -11.28 12.07
C CYS A 19 -9.78 -10.51 12.00
N PRO A 20 -10.93 -11.10 11.68
CA PRO A 20 -12.19 -10.34 11.58
C PRO A 20 -12.53 -9.55 12.83
N LEU A 21 -12.35 -10.14 14.01
CA LEU A 21 -12.67 -9.48 15.29
C LEU A 21 -11.71 -8.30 15.57
N ARG A 22 -10.42 -8.48 15.30
CA ARG A 22 -9.42 -7.41 15.49
C ARG A 22 -9.71 -6.21 14.59
N TYR A 23 -10.00 -6.45 13.31
CA TYR A 23 -10.36 -5.37 12.37
C TYR A 23 -11.70 -4.74 12.74
N PHE A 24 -12.65 -5.51 13.24
CA PHE A 24 -13.92 -4.99 13.71
C PHE A 24 -13.72 -4.04 14.91
N ILE A 25 -12.95 -4.45 15.91
CA ILE A 25 -12.64 -3.61 17.09
C ILE A 25 -11.89 -2.34 16.68
N GLN A 26 -10.92 -2.45 15.74
CA GLN A 26 -10.20 -1.28 15.23
C GLN A 26 -11.14 -0.28 14.53
N LYS A 27 -12.07 -0.76 13.72
CA LYS A 27 -13.07 0.09 13.04
C LYS A 27 -13.97 0.81 14.03
N ILE A 28 -14.45 0.11 15.07
CA ILE A 28 -15.24 0.71 16.13
C ILE A 28 -14.44 1.82 16.83
N ARG A 29 -13.19 1.54 17.23
CA ARG A 29 -12.34 2.55 17.87
C ARG A 29 -12.11 3.78 16.98
N LEU A 30 -11.85 3.58 15.70
CA LEU A 30 -11.64 4.66 14.73
C LEU A 30 -12.93 5.47 14.55
N TYR A 31 -14.08 4.83 14.49
CA TYR A 31 -15.37 5.51 14.39
C TYR A 31 -15.61 6.45 15.57
N TYR A 32 -15.54 5.93 16.81
CA TYR A 32 -15.83 6.74 18.00
C TYR A 32 -14.73 7.78 18.32
N ALA A 33 -13.46 7.45 18.08
CA ALA A 33 -12.36 8.35 18.43
C ALA A 33 -12.10 9.44 17.37
N LYS A 34 -12.38 9.16 16.10
CA LYS A 34 -11.94 10.01 15.00
C LYS A 34 -12.98 10.19 13.88
N ASN A 35 -14.20 9.69 14.06
CA ASN A 35 -15.24 9.70 13.02
C ASN A 35 -14.76 9.07 11.68
N VAL A 36 -14.03 7.94 11.75
CA VAL A 36 -13.58 7.22 10.56
C VAL A 36 -14.54 6.09 10.25
N ILE A 37 -15.19 6.17 9.09
CA ILE A 37 -16.14 5.17 8.63
C ILE A 37 -15.44 4.15 7.74
N CYS A 38 -15.33 2.91 8.21
CA CYS A 38 -14.73 1.80 7.47
C CYS A 38 -15.80 0.79 7.05
N ARG A 39 -16.10 0.70 5.76
CA ARG A 39 -17.12 -0.23 5.22
C ARG A 39 -16.65 -1.67 5.20
N SER A 40 -17.58 -2.59 4.92
CA SER A 40 -17.34 -4.04 4.90
C SER A 40 -16.15 -4.45 4.03
N GLY A 41 -15.31 -5.37 4.52
CA GLY A 41 -14.15 -5.87 3.80
C GLY A 41 -12.97 -4.89 3.67
N SER A 42 -13.10 -3.63 4.14
CA SER A 42 -11.95 -2.73 4.20
C SER A 42 -10.96 -3.21 5.27
N ARG A 43 -9.66 -3.13 4.96
CA ARG A 43 -8.56 -3.54 5.85
C ARG A 43 -7.49 -2.45 5.87
N PHE A 44 -6.79 -2.35 6.99
CA PHE A 44 -5.67 -1.42 7.12
C PHE A 44 -4.64 -1.96 8.11
N ALA A 45 -3.37 -1.75 7.80
CA ALA A 45 -2.25 -2.10 8.65
C ALA A 45 -1.27 -0.92 8.69
N ASN A 46 -0.74 -0.61 9.88
CA ASN A 46 0.21 0.49 10.06
C ASN A 46 -0.24 1.80 9.36
N THR A 47 -1.54 2.09 9.43
CA THR A 47 -2.17 3.22 8.74
C THR A 47 -2.67 4.23 9.75
N VAL A 48 -2.33 5.50 9.52
CA VAL A 48 -2.76 6.63 10.34
C VAL A 48 -3.93 7.32 9.67
N PHE A 49 -4.99 7.56 10.45
CA PHE A 49 -6.14 8.37 10.06
C PHE A 49 -6.18 9.63 10.93
N GLU A 50 -6.27 10.80 10.33
CA GLU A 50 -6.49 12.04 11.09
C GLU A 50 -7.91 12.15 11.62
N GLY A 51 -8.90 11.73 10.84
CA GLY A 51 -10.32 11.73 11.22
C GLY A 51 -11.25 12.20 10.10
N ASP A 52 -12.55 12.04 10.30
CA ASP A 52 -13.60 12.40 9.34
C ASP A 52 -13.36 11.78 7.96
N ASN A 53 -12.96 10.51 7.95
CA ASN A 53 -12.59 9.78 6.74
C ASN A 53 -13.63 8.70 6.41
N LEU A 54 -13.75 8.38 5.12
CA LEU A 54 -14.50 7.22 4.65
C LEU A 54 -13.58 6.27 3.87
N VAL A 55 -13.49 5.03 4.31
CA VAL A 55 -12.86 3.95 3.54
C VAL A 55 -13.94 2.97 3.11
N HIS A 56 -14.16 2.88 1.81
CA HIS A 56 -15.23 2.08 1.24
C HIS A 56 -14.86 0.58 1.18
N LYS A 57 -15.83 -0.23 0.71
CA LYS A 57 -15.76 -1.71 0.72
C LYS A 57 -14.49 -2.24 0.03
N ARG A 58 -13.90 -3.29 0.61
CA ARG A 58 -12.80 -4.10 0.06
C ARG A 58 -11.52 -3.33 -0.25
N SER A 59 -11.36 -2.13 0.30
CA SER A 59 -10.13 -1.35 0.14
C SER A 59 -9.09 -1.75 1.19
N LEU A 60 -7.83 -1.77 0.79
CA LEU A 60 -6.68 -2.12 1.62
C LEU A 60 -5.71 -0.94 1.68
N LEU A 61 -5.40 -0.48 2.89
CA LEU A 61 -4.39 0.54 3.16
C LEU A 61 -3.29 -0.05 4.04
N VAL A 62 -2.05 0.07 3.61
CA VAL A 62 -0.89 -0.42 4.36
C VAL A 62 0.19 0.66 4.38
N ASP A 63 0.82 0.87 5.55
CA ASP A 63 1.89 1.87 5.74
C ASP A 63 1.51 3.25 5.20
N SER A 64 0.25 3.65 5.39
CA SER A 64 -0.32 4.82 4.73
C SER A 64 -0.78 5.87 5.74
N TYR A 65 -0.96 7.09 5.27
CA TYR A 65 -1.46 8.22 6.04
C TYR A 65 -2.63 8.88 5.30
N LEU A 66 -3.77 8.98 5.95
CA LEU A 66 -4.96 9.63 5.39
C LEU A 66 -5.34 10.85 6.22
N SER A 67 -5.17 12.02 5.64
CA SER A 67 -5.54 13.28 6.26
C SER A 67 -7.07 13.45 6.32
N ARG A 68 -7.50 14.39 7.14
CA ARG A 68 -8.90 14.67 7.46
C ARG A 68 -9.74 14.97 6.23
N HIS A 69 -11.00 14.56 6.24
CA HIS A 69 -12.04 14.81 5.22
C HIS A 69 -11.77 14.17 3.84
N SER A 70 -10.84 13.22 3.75
CA SER A 70 -10.59 12.49 2.51
C SER A 70 -11.29 11.15 2.50
N TYR A 71 -11.72 10.70 1.31
CA TYR A 71 -12.33 9.39 1.18
C TYR A 71 -11.64 8.50 0.14
N ILE A 72 -11.72 7.21 0.40
CA ILE A 72 -11.24 6.14 -0.49
C ILE A 72 -12.45 5.34 -0.95
N ALA A 73 -12.67 5.25 -2.25
CA ALA A 73 -13.73 4.43 -2.82
C ALA A 73 -13.40 2.93 -2.71
N PHE A 74 -14.20 2.09 -3.33
CA PHE A 74 -14.11 0.64 -3.18
C PHE A 74 -12.97 0.01 -4.01
N ASP A 75 -12.48 -1.14 -3.55
CA ASP A 75 -11.48 -1.98 -4.22
C ASP A 75 -10.11 -1.30 -4.44
N CYS A 76 -9.78 -0.29 -3.65
CA CYS A 76 -8.46 0.35 -3.69
C CYS A 76 -7.41 -0.49 -2.96
N ARG A 77 -6.16 -0.41 -3.43
CA ARG A 77 -4.99 -0.98 -2.75
C ARG A 77 -3.90 0.06 -2.66
N LEU A 78 -3.78 0.68 -1.50
CA LEU A 78 -2.88 1.78 -1.25
C LEU A 78 -1.78 1.32 -0.30
N PHE A 79 -0.57 1.25 -0.82
CA PHE A 79 0.63 0.91 -0.05
C PHE A 79 1.56 2.12 -0.01
N GLY A 80 1.98 2.49 1.19
CA GLY A 80 2.90 3.61 1.40
C GLY A 80 2.39 4.94 0.84
N ALA A 81 1.09 5.19 0.90
CA ALA A 81 0.50 6.41 0.36
C ALA A 81 0.24 7.44 1.48
N ARG A 82 0.75 8.65 1.31
CA ARG A 82 0.36 9.82 2.10
C ARG A 82 -0.65 10.63 1.33
N ILE A 83 -1.85 10.80 1.89
CA ILE A 83 -2.97 11.46 1.22
C ILE A 83 -3.37 12.68 2.03
N GLY A 84 -3.40 13.83 1.36
CA GLY A 84 -3.78 15.12 1.92
C GLY A 84 -5.25 15.22 2.30
N LYS A 85 -5.69 16.41 2.70
CA LYS A 85 -7.07 16.71 3.12
C LYS A 85 -7.98 16.89 1.89
N PHE A 86 -9.26 16.57 2.08
CA PHE A 86 -10.32 16.81 1.07
C PHE A 86 -10.12 16.04 -0.25
N CYS A 87 -9.36 14.96 -0.25
CA CYS A 87 -9.11 14.17 -1.44
C CYS A 87 -10.24 13.19 -1.75
N SER A 88 -10.55 13.07 -3.04
CA SER A 88 -11.53 12.14 -3.59
C SER A 88 -10.82 11.05 -4.36
N ILE A 89 -10.65 9.87 -3.75
CA ILE A 89 -9.97 8.75 -4.40
C ILE A 89 -11.01 7.78 -4.96
N GLY A 90 -11.05 7.69 -6.29
CA GLY A 90 -11.95 6.82 -7.05
C GLY A 90 -11.72 5.34 -6.80
N PRO A 91 -12.59 4.47 -7.34
CA PRO A 91 -12.48 3.04 -7.15
C PRO A 91 -11.28 2.44 -7.92
N ARG A 92 -10.74 1.32 -7.39
CA ARG A 92 -9.64 0.56 -8.01
C ARG A 92 -8.41 1.41 -8.29
N VAL A 93 -8.06 2.30 -7.35
CA VAL A 93 -6.78 3.03 -7.35
C VAL A 93 -5.72 2.19 -6.65
N TYR A 94 -4.53 2.11 -7.26
CA TYR A 94 -3.42 1.29 -6.77
C TYR A 94 -2.15 2.11 -6.61
N THR A 95 -1.42 1.88 -5.52
CA THR A 95 -0.07 2.42 -5.25
C THR A 95 0.83 1.30 -4.74
N GLY A 96 2.14 1.55 -4.64
CA GLY A 96 3.10 0.59 -4.09
C GLY A 96 3.51 -0.47 -5.08
N PHE A 97 3.82 -0.04 -6.29
CA PHE A 97 4.41 -0.88 -7.33
C PHE A 97 5.92 -0.90 -7.16
N SER A 98 6.49 -2.06 -6.91
CA SER A 98 7.94 -2.21 -6.90
C SER A 98 8.53 -2.07 -8.30
N ASN A 99 9.77 -1.59 -8.37
CA ASN A 99 10.55 -1.53 -9.60
C ASN A 99 11.48 -2.74 -9.72
N HIS A 100 11.85 -3.05 -10.93
CA HIS A 100 12.88 -4.04 -11.27
C HIS A 100 14.01 -3.35 -12.03
N PRO A 101 15.28 -3.77 -11.87
CA PRO A 101 16.38 -3.21 -12.63
C PRO A 101 16.25 -3.60 -14.10
N THR A 102 16.43 -2.60 -14.99
CA THR A 102 16.33 -2.80 -16.45
C THR A 102 17.65 -2.56 -17.18
N ASP A 103 18.64 -2.00 -16.50
CA ASP A 103 19.89 -1.51 -17.10
C ASP A 103 21.18 -1.96 -16.40
N THR A 104 21.14 -2.21 -15.09
CA THR A 104 22.35 -2.45 -14.27
C THR A 104 22.59 -3.91 -13.91
N PHE A 105 21.62 -4.76 -14.04
CA PHE A 105 21.69 -6.18 -13.67
C PHE A 105 21.44 -7.08 -14.89
N VAL A 106 22.04 -8.25 -14.90
CA VAL A 106 21.91 -9.21 -16.00
C VAL A 106 20.47 -9.71 -16.22
N SER A 107 19.60 -9.55 -15.21
CA SER A 107 18.22 -9.98 -15.28
C SER A 107 17.34 -9.14 -14.36
N THR A 108 16.10 -8.93 -14.75
CA THR A 108 15.04 -8.37 -13.91
C THR A 108 14.52 -9.33 -12.86
N PHE A 109 14.97 -10.59 -12.87
CA PHE A 109 14.53 -11.60 -11.91
C PHE A 109 15.17 -11.37 -10.55
N LEU A 110 14.36 -11.38 -9.50
CA LEU A 110 14.69 -10.96 -8.14
C LEU A 110 15.98 -11.59 -7.57
N ALA A 111 16.24 -12.87 -7.87
CA ALA A 111 17.39 -13.60 -7.33
C ALA A 111 18.76 -13.09 -7.79
N PHE A 112 18.82 -12.25 -8.84
CA PHE A 112 20.07 -11.67 -9.34
C PHE A 112 20.48 -10.37 -8.64
N TYR A 113 19.56 -9.68 -8.00
CA TYR A 113 19.83 -8.38 -7.35
C TYR A 113 19.40 -8.28 -5.89
N LYS A 114 18.82 -9.36 -5.35
CA LYS A 114 18.41 -9.44 -3.94
C LYS A 114 18.60 -10.84 -3.38
N ASP A 115 18.92 -10.95 -2.09
CA ASP A 115 18.96 -12.27 -1.42
C ASP A 115 17.56 -12.87 -1.31
N THR A 116 17.33 -13.90 -2.10
CA THR A 116 16.05 -14.60 -2.19
C THR A 116 16.03 -15.97 -1.52
N ARG A 117 17.11 -16.35 -0.81
CA ARG A 117 17.23 -17.68 -0.17
C ARG A 117 16.07 -17.99 0.77
N LYS A 118 15.55 -16.99 1.48
CA LYS A 118 14.40 -17.16 2.38
C LYS A 118 13.07 -17.37 1.62
N VAL A 119 12.94 -16.88 0.39
CA VAL A 119 11.71 -16.92 -0.41
C VAL A 119 11.72 -18.10 -1.36
N PHE A 120 12.76 -18.23 -2.19
CA PHE A 120 12.88 -19.25 -3.23
C PHE A 120 13.74 -20.45 -2.82
N GLY A 121 14.50 -20.36 -1.74
CA GLY A 121 15.46 -21.37 -1.33
C GLY A 121 16.83 -21.23 -2.00
N TYR A 122 16.99 -20.33 -2.96
CA TYR A 122 18.24 -20.01 -3.67
C TYR A 122 18.35 -18.51 -3.94
N SER A 123 19.56 -18.07 -4.29
CA SER A 123 19.87 -16.71 -4.74
C SER A 123 21.15 -16.74 -5.58
N TYR A 124 21.20 -15.91 -6.61
CA TYR A 124 22.42 -15.65 -7.39
C TYR A 124 23.09 -14.33 -6.98
N TYR A 125 22.43 -13.56 -6.12
CA TYR A 125 22.98 -12.32 -5.57
C TYR A 125 24.05 -12.64 -4.54
N THR A 126 25.30 -12.19 -4.81
CA THR A 126 26.48 -12.47 -3.98
C THR A 126 26.67 -11.49 -2.83
N GLY A 127 26.00 -10.33 -2.87
CA GLY A 127 26.22 -9.26 -1.89
C GLY A 127 27.45 -8.38 -2.17
N LEU A 128 28.21 -8.65 -3.22
CA LEU A 128 29.43 -7.89 -3.56
C LEU A 128 29.11 -6.50 -4.14
N GLN A 129 27.89 -6.30 -4.61
CA GLN A 129 27.40 -5.02 -5.11
C GLN A 129 26.20 -4.57 -4.27
N PRO A 130 25.91 -3.24 -4.20
CA PRO A 130 24.68 -2.78 -3.62
C PRO A 130 23.47 -3.44 -4.27
N GLY A 131 22.53 -3.94 -3.48
CA GLY A 131 21.27 -4.48 -4.00
C GLY A 131 20.46 -3.38 -4.68
N PHE A 132 19.57 -3.78 -5.59
CA PHE A 132 18.65 -2.83 -6.21
C PHE A 132 17.56 -2.39 -5.21
N GLU A 133 17.35 -1.08 -5.13
CA GLU A 133 16.26 -0.53 -4.32
C GLU A 133 14.95 -0.59 -5.09
N MET A 134 14.10 -1.53 -4.68
CA MET A 134 12.85 -1.83 -5.39
C MET A 134 11.79 -0.73 -5.24
N TYR A 135 11.89 0.08 -4.20
CA TYR A 135 10.88 1.10 -3.87
C TYR A 135 11.49 2.48 -3.87
N ARG A 136 10.92 3.38 -4.66
CA ARG A 136 11.27 4.79 -4.60
C ARG A 136 10.40 5.50 -3.57
N LYS A 137 11.01 6.29 -2.73
CA LYS A 137 10.29 7.12 -1.76
C LYS A 137 10.27 8.56 -2.20
N THR A 138 9.18 9.23 -1.89
CA THR A 138 9.06 10.68 -2.01
C THR A 138 9.86 11.38 -0.90
N ALA A 139 9.95 12.69 -0.94
CA ALA A 139 10.62 13.50 0.08
C ALA A 139 10.00 13.32 1.49
N SER A 140 8.73 12.94 1.58
CA SER A 140 8.06 12.66 2.85
C SER A 140 8.37 11.29 3.44
N GLY A 141 9.09 10.43 2.70
CA GLY A 141 9.42 9.06 3.10
C GLY A 141 8.34 8.03 2.76
N TYR A 142 7.21 8.44 2.19
CA TYR A 142 6.18 7.55 1.64
C TYR A 142 6.52 7.12 0.22
N LEU A 143 5.83 6.11 -0.31
CA LEU A 143 6.01 5.69 -1.71
C LEU A 143 5.30 6.65 -2.67
N VAL A 144 4.17 7.22 -2.24
CA VAL A 144 3.38 8.16 -3.01
C VAL A 144 2.92 9.29 -2.11
N ASP A 145 3.05 10.53 -2.57
CA ASP A 145 2.47 11.72 -1.95
C ASP A 145 1.31 12.25 -2.78
N ILE A 146 0.15 12.42 -2.17
CA ILE A 146 -1.02 13.07 -2.76
C ILE A 146 -1.32 14.30 -1.93
N GLY A 147 -1.29 15.46 -2.57
CA GLY A 147 -1.56 16.75 -1.95
C GLY A 147 -2.99 16.90 -1.44
N HIS A 148 -3.40 18.13 -1.17
CA HIS A 148 -4.75 18.46 -0.69
C HIS A 148 -5.69 18.70 -1.87
N ASP A 149 -6.99 18.41 -1.67
CA ASP A 149 -8.06 18.67 -2.64
C ASP A 149 -7.79 18.03 -4.02
N VAL A 150 -7.29 16.79 -4.00
CA VAL A 150 -6.96 16.04 -5.21
C VAL A 150 -8.10 15.09 -5.57
N TRP A 151 -8.48 15.08 -6.84
CA TRP A 151 -9.40 14.08 -7.38
C TRP A 151 -8.66 13.06 -8.23
N ILE A 152 -8.75 11.78 -7.84
CA ILE A 152 -8.20 10.65 -8.60
C ILE A 152 -9.35 9.82 -9.13
N GLY A 153 -9.41 9.66 -10.44
CA GLY A 153 -10.41 8.87 -11.15
C GLY A 153 -10.28 7.36 -10.88
N ALA A 154 -11.22 6.59 -11.40
CA ALA A 154 -11.22 5.14 -11.28
C ALA A 154 -10.05 4.49 -12.03
N ASP A 155 -9.59 3.31 -11.57
CA ASP A 155 -8.58 2.46 -12.23
C ASP A 155 -7.20 3.12 -12.39
N VAL A 156 -6.90 4.15 -11.64
CA VAL A 156 -5.60 4.84 -11.69
C VAL A 156 -4.52 4.01 -10.97
N LYS A 157 -3.34 3.95 -11.59
CA LYS A 157 -2.13 3.39 -11.00
C LYS A 157 -1.12 4.49 -10.77
N ILE A 158 -0.57 4.61 -9.56
CA ILE A 158 0.41 5.64 -9.22
C ILE A 158 1.70 4.92 -8.83
N MET A 159 2.76 5.18 -9.59
CA MET A 159 4.06 4.54 -9.38
C MET A 159 4.77 5.12 -8.16
N ASP A 160 5.68 4.35 -7.61
CA ASP A 160 6.50 4.77 -6.46
C ASP A 160 7.39 5.97 -6.80
N GLY A 161 7.52 6.89 -5.85
CA GLY A 161 8.26 8.14 -6.00
C GLY A 161 7.43 9.31 -6.52
N VAL A 162 6.17 9.08 -6.89
CA VAL A 162 5.28 10.11 -7.43
C VAL A 162 4.76 11.04 -6.34
N SER A 163 4.78 12.34 -6.62
CA SER A 163 4.12 13.37 -5.83
C SER A 163 3.09 14.10 -6.69
N ILE A 164 1.84 14.08 -6.27
CA ILE A 164 0.72 14.76 -6.91
C ILE A 164 0.44 16.05 -6.14
N GLY A 165 0.46 17.19 -6.81
CA GLY A 165 0.25 18.50 -6.21
C GLY A 165 -1.18 18.74 -5.74
N ASN A 166 -1.37 19.78 -4.92
CA ASN A 166 -2.70 20.20 -4.45
C ASN A 166 -3.62 20.59 -5.61
N GLY A 167 -4.91 20.26 -5.49
CA GLY A 167 -5.93 20.62 -6.47
C GLY A 167 -5.82 19.84 -7.80
N ALA A 168 -4.95 18.87 -7.90
CA ALA A 168 -4.77 18.09 -9.13
C ALA A 168 -5.97 17.17 -9.41
N VAL A 169 -6.23 16.96 -10.69
CA VAL A 169 -7.20 15.98 -11.18
C VAL A 169 -6.48 14.95 -12.02
N VAL A 170 -6.61 13.68 -11.65
CA VAL A 170 -6.06 12.54 -12.39
C VAL A 170 -7.21 11.79 -13.05
N ALA A 171 -7.19 11.74 -14.38
CA ALA A 171 -8.22 11.09 -15.16
C ALA A 171 -8.29 9.57 -14.91
N ALA A 172 -9.47 8.98 -15.03
CA ALA A 172 -9.67 7.55 -14.87
C ALA A 172 -8.79 6.74 -15.84
N GLY A 173 -8.26 5.62 -15.35
CA GLY A 173 -7.40 4.72 -16.12
C GLY A 173 -5.95 5.21 -16.31
N ALA A 174 -5.58 6.36 -15.79
CA ALA A 174 -4.23 6.88 -15.94
C ALA A 174 -3.18 6.03 -15.19
N VAL A 175 -1.98 5.99 -15.75
CA VAL A 175 -0.76 5.54 -15.07
C VAL A 175 0.11 6.78 -14.83
N VAL A 176 0.33 7.11 -13.56
CA VAL A 176 1.12 8.28 -13.14
C VAL A 176 2.51 7.80 -12.76
N THR A 177 3.55 8.34 -13.44
CA THR A 177 4.96 7.93 -13.30
C THR A 177 5.85 9.09 -12.90
#